data_ddc98ea353ac366bb614861e0d569622
#
_entry.id   ddc98ea353ac366bb614861e0d569622
#
_cell.length_a   1.000
_cell.length_b   1.000
_cell.length_c   1.000
_cell.angle_alpha   90.00
_cell.angle_beta   90.00
_cell.angle_gamma   90.00
#
_symmetry.space_group_name_H-M   'P 1'
#
loop_
_entity.id
_entity.type
_entity.pdbx_description
1 polymer ?
#
loop_
_entity_poly.entity_id
_entity_poly.type
_entity_poly.pdbx_seq_one_letter_code
_entity_poly.pdbx_strand_id
1 'polypeptide(L)'
;MGHLLDDLAVIVDTSGILTGNDIGSRYTDTRGHGAAGVPACVLRPTSTAQVSSILKLCNDAGRTVVPQGGMTGLVGGGTPGDGDVVLSLERMNVIEEIDSTGRTMIAEAGVVLETAHDAADDAGFVLPIDLGARGSATLGGLISTNAGGNRVIRYGMTRQSVLGLEVVLADGTVLTSMNRMLKNNAGYDLKQMFIGSEGTLCIVTRCVLRLQSKPLTTSTAFVGMNDFQSVIGFLALLDSKLGGDLGAFEVMWSEYYDFVGERCPTLKPPLPAEHKFYVLTD
;
A
#
# COMPACT_ATOMS: atom_id res chain seq x y z
N MET A 1 27.22 16.56 9.90
CA MET A 1 26.70 15.80 8.75
C MET A 1 27.67 14.70 8.32
N GLY A 2 28.96 14.96 8.07
CA GLY A 2 29.91 13.94 7.60
C GLY A 2 29.95 12.67 8.45
N HIS A 3 30.18 12.76 9.73
CA HIS A 3 30.21 11.60 10.63
C HIS A 3 28.92 10.76 10.61
N LEU A 4 27.75 11.40 10.55
CA LEU A 4 26.47 10.69 10.51
C LEU A 4 26.35 9.86 9.22
N LEU A 5 26.71 10.43 8.07
CA LEU A 5 26.65 9.72 6.79
C LEU A 5 27.62 8.52 6.75
N ASP A 6 28.80 8.68 7.34
CA ASP A 6 29.79 7.60 7.45
C ASP A 6 29.23 6.46 8.32
N ASP A 7 28.64 6.77 9.46
CA ASP A 7 28.03 5.78 10.37
C ASP A 7 26.81 5.09 9.71
N LEU A 8 25.97 5.83 8.99
CA LEU A 8 24.84 5.28 8.24
C LEU A 8 25.30 4.35 7.10
N ALA A 9 26.39 4.70 6.41
CA ALA A 9 26.96 3.88 5.35
C ALA A 9 27.48 2.52 5.86
N VAL A 10 27.97 2.47 7.09
CA VAL A 10 28.41 1.20 7.73
C VAL A 10 27.21 0.27 7.98
N ILE A 11 26.01 0.83 8.28
CA ILE A 11 24.83 0.01 8.58
C ILE A 11 24.26 -0.68 7.33
N VAL A 12 24.22 0.03 6.19
CA VAL A 12 23.48 -0.46 4.99
C VAL A 12 24.37 -0.99 3.87
N ASP A 13 25.67 -1.01 4.04
CA ASP A 13 26.69 -1.22 3.00
C ASP A 13 26.74 -0.08 1.94
N THR A 14 27.74 -0.07 1.10
CA THR A 14 27.95 0.97 0.08
C THR A 14 26.88 0.98 -1.01
N SER A 15 26.24 -0.18 -1.27
CA SER A 15 25.15 -0.28 -2.25
C SER A 15 23.80 0.16 -1.68
N GLY A 16 23.69 0.24 -0.36
CA GLY A 16 22.49 0.61 0.38
C GLY A 16 22.33 2.12 0.62
N ILE A 17 23.34 2.93 0.35
CA ILE A 17 23.27 4.40 0.52
C ILE A 17 23.45 5.11 -0.81
N LEU A 18 22.57 6.11 -1.07
CA LEU A 18 22.69 7.02 -2.21
C LEU A 18 22.88 8.43 -1.69
N THR A 19 23.80 9.21 -2.29
CA THR A 19 24.10 10.58 -1.91
C THR A 19 24.28 11.48 -3.14
N GLY A 20 24.02 12.77 -3.00
CA GLY A 20 24.25 13.75 -4.07
C GLY A 20 23.61 13.35 -5.40
N ASN A 21 24.42 13.24 -6.47
CA ASN A 21 23.93 12.95 -7.82
C ASN A 21 23.43 11.50 -8.02
N ASP A 22 23.70 10.59 -7.10
CA ASP A 22 23.23 9.22 -7.17
C ASP A 22 21.76 9.08 -6.71
N ILE A 23 21.18 10.15 -6.13
CA ILE A 23 19.78 10.19 -5.72
C ILE A 23 18.92 10.39 -6.96
N GLY A 24 18.27 9.33 -7.42
CA GLY A 24 17.37 9.38 -8.57
C GLY A 24 16.08 10.16 -8.26
N SER A 25 15.45 10.72 -9.31
CA SER A 25 14.22 11.53 -9.22
C SER A 25 13.05 10.82 -8.55
N ARG A 26 13.01 9.49 -8.56
CA ARG A 26 11.93 8.72 -7.89
C ARG A 26 11.82 9.02 -6.39
N TYR A 27 12.93 9.37 -5.72
CA TYR A 27 12.96 9.65 -4.28
C TYR A 27 12.54 11.07 -3.93
N THR A 28 12.42 11.93 -4.95
CA THR A 28 11.98 13.31 -4.83
C THR A 28 10.71 13.60 -5.63
N ASP A 29 10.04 12.56 -6.14
CA ASP A 29 8.76 12.70 -6.86
C ASP A 29 7.66 13.12 -5.87
N THR A 30 7.09 14.28 -6.08
CA THR A 30 6.04 14.87 -5.23
C THR A 30 4.63 14.55 -5.73
N ARG A 31 4.49 13.86 -6.87
CA ARG A 31 3.20 13.68 -7.54
C ARG A 31 2.40 14.97 -7.73
N GLY A 32 3.09 16.09 -7.93
CA GLY A 32 2.47 17.41 -8.09
C GLY A 32 2.17 18.17 -6.79
N HIS A 33 2.57 17.64 -5.63
CA HIS A 33 2.37 18.27 -4.32
C HIS A 33 3.55 19.21 -3.92
N GLY A 34 3.82 20.22 -4.73
CA GLY A 34 4.89 21.18 -4.47
C GLY A 34 6.27 20.70 -4.90
N ALA A 35 7.31 21.34 -4.37
CA ALA A 35 8.69 20.97 -4.63
C ALA A 35 9.22 20.07 -3.49
N ALA A 36 9.91 18.99 -3.84
CA ALA A 36 10.69 18.25 -2.86
C ALA A 36 11.94 19.03 -2.47
N GLY A 37 12.37 18.88 -1.22
CA GLY A 37 13.70 19.28 -0.79
C GLY A 37 14.79 18.35 -1.34
N VAL A 38 16.04 18.71 -1.11
CA VAL A 38 17.20 17.88 -1.42
C VAL A 38 17.53 17.03 -0.21
N PRO A 39 17.27 15.70 -0.23
CA PRO A 39 17.57 14.86 0.91
C PRO A 39 19.09 14.73 1.11
N ALA A 40 19.51 14.54 2.35
CA ALA A 40 20.93 14.33 2.68
C ALA A 40 21.44 12.99 2.11
N CYS A 41 20.62 11.97 2.17
CA CYS A 41 20.88 10.65 1.59
C CYS A 41 19.58 9.84 1.45
N VAL A 42 19.66 8.79 0.67
CA VAL A 42 18.64 7.71 0.61
C VAL A 42 19.27 6.43 1.16
N LEU A 43 18.64 5.85 2.16
CA LEU A 43 19.06 4.58 2.78
C LEU A 43 18.11 3.46 2.33
N ARG A 44 18.66 2.33 1.95
CA ARG A 44 17.95 1.16 1.44
C ARG A 44 18.33 -0.07 2.25
N PRO A 45 17.80 -0.21 3.48
CA PRO A 45 18.07 -1.36 4.33
C PRO A 45 17.56 -2.66 3.72
N THR A 46 18.13 -3.79 4.18
CA THR A 46 17.72 -5.15 3.81
C THR A 46 17.19 -5.95 5.00
N SER A 47 17.07 -5.33 6.17
CA SER A 47 16.55 -6.01 7.36
C SER A 47 15.98 -5.05 8.39
N THR A 48 15.09 -5.55 9.25
CA THR A 48 14.55 -4.81 10.40
C THR A 48 15.66 -4.32 11.33
N ALA A 49 16.74 -5.08 11.50
CA ALA A 49 17.87 -4.68 12.34
C ALA A 49 18.57 -3.43 11.78
N GLN A 50 18.75 -3.34 10.47
CA GLN A 50 19.29 -2.14 9.82
C GLN A 50 18.34 -0.95 9.98
N VAL A 51 17.03 -1.13 9.78
CA VAL A 51 16.01 -0.07 10.01
C VAL A 51 16.10 0.44 11.45
N SER A 52 16.17 -0.47 12.43
CA SER A 52 16.31 -0.13 13.85
C SER A 52 17.56 0.72 14.13
N SER A 53 18.71 0.30 13.62
CA SER A 53 19.97 1.01 13.80
C SER A 53 19.96 2.39 13.13
N ILE A 54 19.38 2.51 11.92
CA ILE A 54 19.21 3.78 11.21
C ILE A 54 18.35 4.75 12.01
N LEU A 55 17.16 4.29 12.44
CA LEU A 55 16.23 5.14 13.17
C LEU A 55 16.82 5.62 14.49
N LYS A 56 17.46 4.71 15.24
CA LYS A 56 18.14 5.06 16.47
C LYS A 56 19.20 6.15 16.23
N LEU A 57 20.05 5.96 15.24
CA LEU A 57 21.14 6.89 14.93
C LEU A 57 20.60 8.26 14.48
N CYS A 58 19.57 8.28 13.64
CA CYS A 58 18.91 9.52 13.21
C CYS A 58 18.20 10.22 14.36
N ASN A 59 17.54 9.49 15.26
CA ASN A 59 16.90 10.03 16.46
C ASN A 59 17.92 10.66 17.39
N ASP A 60 19.02 9.97 17.68
CA ASP A 60 20.10 10.46 18.56
C ASP A 60 20.76 11.74 17.95
N ALA A 61 20.79 11.84 16.62
CA ALA A 61 21.32 13.00 15.90
C ALA A 61 20.28 14.10 15.62
N GLY A 62 19.02 13.95 16.06
CA GLY A 62 17.92 14.87 15.80
C GLY A 62 17.61 15.07 14.31
N ARG A 63 17.69 13.99 13.51
CA ARG A 63 17.44 14.01 12.05
C ARG A 63 16.09 13.45 11.69
N THR A 64 15.40 14.16 10.80
CA THR A 64 14.14 13.72 10.21
C THR A 64 14.39 12.54 9.27
N VAL A 65 13.57 11.48 9.40
CA VAL A 65 13.54 10.35 8.48
C VAL A 65 12.21 10.32 7.74
N VAL A 66 12.26 10.27 6.42
CA VAL A 66 11.09 10.17 5.55
C VAL A 66 11.00 8.76 4.98
N PRO A 67 10.06 7.93 5.45
CA PRO A 67 9.90 6.58 4.94
C PRO A 67 9.27 6.59 3.54
N GLN A 68 9.80 5.77 2.64
CA GLN A 68 9.29 5.62 1.29
C GLN A 68 9.04 4.15 0.93
N GLY A 69 7.89 3.89 0.32
CA GLY A 69 7.55 2.65 -0.35
C GLY A 69 7.51 2.85 -1.88
N GLY A 70 6.39 2.49 -2.50
CA GLY A 70 6.18 2.59 -3.95
C GLY A 70 5.93 4.01 -4.51
N MET A 71 5.90 5.02 -3.68
CA MET A 71 5.65 6.43 -4.04
C MET A 71 4.37 6.63 -4.87
N THR A 72 3.32 5.87 -4.54
CA THR A 72 2.01 5.94 -5.21
C THR A 72 1.00 6.81 -4.47
N GLY A 73 1.32 7.27 -3.27
CA GLY A 73 0.46 8.14 -2.46
C GLY A 73 0.26 9.52 -3.09
N LEU A 74 -0.94 10.09 -2.88
CA LEU A 74 -1.36 11.35 -3.48
C LEU A 74 -1.43 12.52 -2.49
N VAL A 75 -0.86 12.37 -1.30
CA VAL A 75 -0.94 13.39 -0.22
C VAL A 75 0.44 13.89 0.25
N GLY A 76 1.50 13.54 -0.48
CA GLY A 76 2.85 14.06 -0.22
C GLY A 76 3.59 13.45 0.97
N GLY A 77 3.07 12.40 1.63
CA GLY A 77 3.66 11.82 2.84
C GLY A 77 5.08 11.24 2.68
N GLY A 78 5.49 10.92 1.46
CA GLY A 78 6.86 10.45 1.15
C GLY A 78 7.79 11.54 0.61
N THR A 79 7.36 12.80 0.57
CA THR A 79 8.14 13.92 0.00
C THR A 79 9.18 14.41 1.01
N PRO A 80 10.49 14.35 0.73
CA PRO A 80 11.51 14.82 1.65
C PRO A 80 11.63 16.34 1.64
N GLY A 81 11.99 16.90 2.81
CA GLY A 81 12.52 18.25 2.95
C GLY A 81 14.03 18.32 2.73
N ASP A 82 14.59 19.54 2.80
CA ASP A 82 16.03 19.76 2.68
C ASP A 82 16.79 19.12 3.85
N GLY A 83 17.75 18.28 3.53
CA GLY A 83 18.60 17.61 4.51
C GLY A 83 17.96 16.45 5.26
N ASP A 84 16.75 16.04 4.90
CA ASP A 84 16.11 14.83 5.45
C ASP A 84 16.85 13.55 5.03
N VAL A 85 16.71 12.51 5.83
CA VAL A 85 17.15 11.17 5.49
C VAL A 85 15.96 10.41 4.90
N VAL A 86 16.05 10.02 3.65
CA VAL A 86 15.02 9.15 3.04
C VAL A 86 15.35 7.70 3.39
N LEU A 87 14.34 6.94 3.84
CA LEU A 87 14.45 5.52 4.11
C LEU A 87 13.52 4.73 3.19
N SER A 88 14.08 4.10 2.16
CA SER A 88 13.36 3.30 1.17
C SER A 88 13.41 1.82 1.52
N LEU A 89 12.26 1.17 1.63
CA LEU A 89 12.15 -0.26 1.96
C LEU A 89 12.23 -1.17 0.72
N GLU A 90 12.59 -0.65 -0.44
CA GLU A 90 12.57 -1.38 -1.71
C GLU A 90 13.43 -2.65 -1.75
N ARG A 91 14.45 -2.78 -0.87
CA ARG A 91 15.31 -3.97 -0.74
C ARG A 91 14.77 -4.99 0.27
N MET A 92 13.75 -4.64 1.04
CA MET A 92 13.03 -5.54 1.94
C MET A 92 11.78 -6.07 1.21
N ASN A 93 11.97 -6.94 0.23
CA ASN A 93 10.96 -7.32 -0.75
C ASN A 93 10.74 -8.83 -0.87
N VAL A 94 11.00 -9.57 0.20
CA VAL A 94 10.85 -11.02 0.23
C VAL A 94 9.46 -11.40 0.75
N ILE A 95 8.78 -12.32 0.05
CA ILE A 95 7.65 -13.08 0.58
C ILE A 95 8.25 -14.29 1.31
N GLU A 96 8.15 -14.30 2.64
CA GLU A 96 8.83 -15.28 3.47
C GLU A 96 8.08 -16.62 3.51
N GLU A 97 6.74 -16.55 3.53
CA GLU A 97 5.91 -17.76 3.67
C GLU A 97 4.49 -17.49 3.15
N ILE A 98 3.91 -18.50 2.50
CA ILE A 98 2.45 -18.62 2.29
C ILE A 98 1.99 -19.90 2.95
N ASP A 99 1.20 -19.77 4.01
CA ASP A 99 0.59 -20.90 4.72
C ASP A 99 -0.78 -21.17 4.13
N SER A 100 -0.89 -22.27 3.37
CA SER A 100 -2.15 -22.68 2.74
C SER A 100 -3.20 -23.17 3.75
N THR A 101 -2.79 -23.66 4.91
CA THR A 101 -3.71 -24.13 5.96
C THR A 101 -4.30 -22.94 6.71
N GLY A 102 -3.44 -22.03 7.15
CA GLY A 102 -3.84 -20.80 7.85
C GLY A 102 -4.37 -19.72 6.93
N ARG A 103 -4.16 -19.86 5.63
CA ARG A 103 -4.47 -18.86 4.60
C ARG A 103 -3.86 -17.51 4.96
N THR A 104 -2.55 -17.50 5.18
CA THR A 104 -1.79 -16.31 5.54
C THR A 104 -0.55 -16.17 4.67
N MET A 105 -0.15 -14.93 4.44
CA MET A 105 1.12 -14.57 3.81
C MET A 105 1.96 -13.79 4.82
N ILE A 106 3.24 -14.16 4.96
CA ILE A 106 4.24 -13.36 5.66
C ILE A 106 5.14 -12.75 4.63
N ALA A 107 5.28 -11.42 4.69
CA ALA A 107 6.05 -10.68 3.71
C ALA A 107 6.72 -9.46 4.34
N GLU A 108 7.82 -9.04 3.73
CA GLU A 108 8.48 -7.78 4.02
C GLU A 108 7.71 -6.59 3.43
N ALA A 109 7.89 -5.42 4.02
CA ALA A 109 7.12 -4.22 3.71
C ALA A 109 7.36 -3.65 2.30
N GLY A 110 8.52 -3.92 1.70
CA GLY A 110 8.87 -3.48 0.34
C GLY A 110 8.34 -4.39 -0.78
N VAL A 111 7.69 -5.51 -0.45
CA VAL A 111 7.04 -6.36 -1.47
C VAL A 111 6.01 -5.54 -2.24
N VAL A 112 6.10 -5.57 -3.57
CA VAL A 112 5.14 -4.90 -4.47
C VAL A 112 3.82 -5.65 -4.46
N LEU A 113 2.69 -4.93 -4.47
CA LEU A 113 1.36 -5.52 -4.39
C LEU A 113 1.09 -6.54 -5.50
N GLU A 114 1.51 -6.27 -6.73
CA GLU A 114 1.36 -7.19 -7.85
C GLU A 114 2.11 -8.51 -7.60
N THR A 115 3.35 -8.45 -7.12
CA THR A 115 4.12 -9.63 -6.72
C THR A 115 3.41 -10.44 -5.63
N ALA A 116 2.79 -9.75 -4.66
CA ALA A 116 2.03 -10.41 -3.61
C ALA A 116 0.73 -11.05 -4.14
N HIS A 117 0.09 -10.42 -5.15
CA HIS A 117 -1.06 -11.00 -5.85
C HIS A 117 -0.69 -12.28 -6.59
N ASP A 118 0.38 -12.23 -7.39
CA ASP A 118 0.84 -13.37 -8.19
C ASP A 118 1.16 -14.57 -7.29
N ALA A 119 1.89 -14.32 -6.20
CA ALA A 119 2.24 -15.37 -5.23
C ALA A 119 1.01 -15.95 -4.52
N ALA A 120 0.01 -15.12 -4.20
CA ALA A 120 -1.25 -15.59 -3.62
C ALA A 120 -2.05 -16.42 -4.64
N ASP A 121 -2.09 -15.99 -5.91
CA ASP A 121 -2.81 -16.67 -7.00
C ASP A 121 -2.18 -18.03 -7.30
N ASP A 122 -0.87 -18.13 -7.36
CA ASP A 122 -0.10 -19.37 -7.54
C ASP A 122 -0.38 -20.38 -6.41
N ALA A 123 -0.64 -19.89 -5.20
CA ALA A 123 -1.02 -20.69 -4.05
C ALA A 123 -2.53 -21.03 -3.99
N GLY A 124 -3.32 -20.57 -4.96
CA GLY A 124 -4.78 -20.81 -5.03
C GLY A 124 -5.63 -19.87 -4.17
N PHE A 125 -5.09 -18.70 -3.79
CA PHE A 125 -5.75 -17.71 -2.94
C PHE A 125 -5.86 -16.35 -3.62
N VAL A 126 -6.55 -15.44 -2.94
CA VAL A 126 -6.61 -14.01 -3.30
C VAL A 126 -6.10 -13.18 -2.13
N LEU A 127 -5.17 -12.26 -2.41
CA LEU A 127 -4.90 -11.14 -1.52
C LEU A 127 -5.96 -10.06 -1.80
N PRO A 128 -6.84 -9.74 -0.83
CA PRO A 128 -8.04 -8.94 -1.12
C PRO A 128 -7.79 -7.43 -1.28
N ILE A 129 -6.57 -6.96 -1.01
CA ILE A 129 -6.17 -5.57 -1.21
C ILE A 129 -5.89 -5.37 -2.70
N ASP A 130 -6.64 -4.50 -3.38
CA ASP A 130 -6.42 -4.22 -4.80
C ASP A 130 -6.66 -2.75 -5.13
N LEU A 131 -5.78 -2.17 -5.95
CA LEU A 131 -5.87 -0.79 -6.41
C LEU A 131 -5.10 -0.58 -7.73
N GLY A 132 -5.37 0.52 -8.43
CA GLY A 132 -4.80 0.77 -9.77
C GLY A 132 -3.27 0.85 -9.82
N ALA A 133 -2.61 1.21 -8.72
CA ALA A 133 -1.15 1.32 -8.65
C ALA A 133 -0.45 0.01 -8.21
N ARG A 134 -1.07 -1.16 -8.42
CA ARG A 134 -0.57 -2.46 -7.94
C ARG A 134 0.86 -2.77 -8.35
N GLY A 135 1.27 -2.37 -9.55
CA GLY A 135 2.63 -2.59 -10.06
C GLY A 135 3.73 -1.77 -9.37
N SER A 136 3.39 -0.85 -8.46
CA SER A 136 4.35 0.00 -7.77
C SER A 136 4.08 0.13 -6.27
N ALA A 137 2.83 0.04 -5.83
CA ALA A 137 2.47 0.12 -4.41
C ALA A 137 3.10 -1.04 -3.65
N THR A 138 3.63 -0.76 -2.45
CA THR A 138 4.26 -1.76 -1.58
C THR A 138 3.39 -2.08 -0.37
N LEU A 139 3.51 -3.28 0.17
CA LEU A 139 2.71 -3.74 1.31
C LEU A 139 2.84 -2.81 2.52
N GLY A 140 4.05 -2.36 2.84
CA GLY A 140 4.28 -1.40 3.92
C GLY A 140 3.60 -0.05 3.68
N GLY A 141 3.63 0.45 2.44
CA GLY A 141 2.93 1.67 2.04
C GLY A 141 1.42 1.53 2.17
N LEU A 142 0.84 0.41 1.71
CA LEU A 142 -0.59 0.10 1.82
C LEU A 142 -1.05 0.03 3.29
N ILE A 143 -0.25 -0.60 4.15
CA ILE A 143 -0.52 -0.69 5.58
C ILE A 143 -0.43 0.69 6.22
N SER A 144 0.65 1.43 5.94
CA SER A 144 0.89 2.76 6.52
C SER A 144 -0.21 3.76 6.17
N THR A 145 -0.78 3.67 4.96
CA THR A 145 -1.88 4.55 4.53
C THR A 145 -3.27 3.95 4.78
N ASN A 146 -3.36 2.73 5.29
CA ASN A 146 -4.60 1.96 5.37
C ASN A 146 -5.34 2.01 4.02
N ALA A 147 -4.65 1.68 2.94
CA ALA A 147 -5.13 1.85 1.59
C ALA A 147 -6.43 1.07 1.32
N GLY A 148 -7.26 1.62 0.49
CA GLY A 148 -8.47 0.99 -0.04
C GLY A 148 -8.52 1.15 -1.55
N GLY A 149 -9.17 0.21 -2.21
CA GLY A 149 -9.41 0.22 -3.65
C GLY A 149 -10.75 -0.42 -3.96
N ASN A 150 -10.91 -0.95 -5.17
CA ASN A 150 -12.19 -1.40 -5.70
C ASN A 150 -12.84 -2.54 -4.88
N ARG A 151 -12.02 -3.33 -4.18
CA ARG A 151 -12.49 -4.51 -3.41
C ARG A 151 -12.94 -4.19 -1.98
N VAL A 152 -12.91 -2.90 -1.58
CA VAL A 152 -13.26 -2.48 -0.21
C VAL A 152 -14.68 -2.85 0.18
N ILE A 153 -15.62 -2.82 -0.75
CA ILE A 153 -17.02 -3.16 -0.47
C ILE A 153 -17.17 -4.60 0.02
N ARG A 154 -16.33 -5.52 -0.46
CA ARG A 154 -16.37 -6.94 -0.06
C ARG A 154 -15.43 -7.27 1.08
N TYR A 155 -14.22 -6.74 1.06
CA TYR A 155 -13.14 -7.20 1.94
C TYR A 155 -12.68 -6.16 2.97
N GLY A 156 -13.21 -4.93 2.89
CA GLY A 156 -12.78 -3.82 3.73
C GLY A 156 -11.45 -3.22 3.27
N MET A 157 -10.95 -2.29 4.06
CA MET A 157 -9.67 -1.62 3.85
C MET A 157 -8.48 -2.58 4.17
N THR A 158 -7.26 -2.16 3.88
CA THR A 158 -6.04 -2.93 4.21
C THR A 158 -6.02 -3.41 5.67
N ARG A 159 -6.50 -2.60 6.60
CA ARG A 159 -6.60 -2.91 8.05
C ARG A 159 -7.25 -4.26 8.33
N GLN A 160 -8.30 -4.62 7.61
CA GLN A 160 -9.05 -5.87 7.79
C GLN A 160 -8.26 -7.11 7.34
N SER A 161 -7.25 -6.91 6.50
CA SER A 161 -6.40 -7.98 5.99
C SER A 161 -5.13 -8.20 6.84
N VAL A 162 -4.78 -7.27 7.73
CA VAL A 162 -3.55 -7.36 8.54
C VAL A 162 -3.80 -8.14 9.83
N LEU A 163 -3.17 -9.30 9.97
CA LEU A 163 -3.22 -10.14 11.17
C LEU A 163 -2.07 -9.83 12.14
N GLY A 164 -0.89 -9.52 11.62
CA GLY A 164 0.29 -9.24 12.42
C GLY A 164 1.19 -8.20 11.75
N LEU A 165 1.99 -7.51 12.58
CA LEU A 165 2.97 -6.53 12.14
C LEU A 165 4.27 -6.66 12.91
N GLU A 166 5.37 -6.35 12.23
CA GLU A 166 6.63 -5.95 12.83
C GLU A 166 6.89 -4.50 12.41
N VAL A 167 7.19 -3.66 13.38
CA VAL A 167 7.40 -2.23 13.18
C VAL A 167 8.61 -1.74 13.97
N VAL A 168 9.22 -0.66 13.51
CA VAL A 168 10.31 0.01 14.21
C VAL A 168 9.87 1.43 14.58
N LEU A 169 9.97 1.78 15.86
CA LEU A 169 9.67 3.12 16.37
C LEU A 169 10.82 4.09 16.08
N ALA A 170 10.57 5.38 16.24
CA ALA A 170 11.55 6.42 15.94
C ALA A 170 12.87 6.30 16.74
N ASP A 171 12.84 5.74 17.95
CA ASP A 171 14.01 5.49 18.79
C ASP A 171 14.77 4.20 18.43
N GLY A 172 14.34 3.48 17.39
CA GLY A 172 14.89 2.21 16.97
C GLY A 172 14.29 0.99 17.68
N THR A 173 13.35 1.16 18.61
CA THR A 173 12.69 0.03 19.28
C THR A 173 11.89 -0.80 18.27
N VAL A 174 12.14 -2.10 18.24
CA VAL A 174 11.40 -3.06 17.41
C VAL A 174 10.23 -3.61 18.20
N LEU A 175 9.01 -3.45 17.67
CA LEU A 175 7.81 -4.10 18.17
C LEU A 175 7.38 -5.17 17.19
N THR A 176 7.27 -6.41 17.66
CA THR A 176 6.86 -7.52 16.82
C THR A 176 5.63 -8.22 17.39
N SER A 177 4.60 -8.35 16.57
CA SER A 177 3.37 -9.10 16.85
C SER A 177 2.92 -9.79 15.57
N MET A 178 3.72 -10.76 15.12
CA MET A 178 3.52 -11.51 13.86
C MET A 178 2.52 -12.65 14.08
N ASN A 179 1.35 -12.31 14.62
CA ASN A 179 0.28 -13.24 14.89
C ASN A 179 -0.42 -13.67 13.61
N ARG A 180 -0.73 -14.96 13.49
CA ARG A 180 -1.43 -15.55 12.32
C ARG A 180 -2.89 -15.91 12.63
N MET A 181 -3.33 -15.75 13.88
CA MET A 181 -4.68 -16.16 14.30
C MET A 181 -5.72 -15.13 13.88
N LEU A 182 -6.82 -15.61 13.28
CA LEU A 182 -7.97 -14.77 12.95
C LEU A 182 -8.65 -14.22 14.22
N LYS A 183 -8.75 -15.05 15.26
CA LYS A 183 -9.30 -14.65 16.55
C LYS A 183 -8.15 -14.47 17.52
N ASN A 184 -7.85 -13.23 17.86
CA ASN A 184 -6.92 -12.88 18.93
C ASN A 184 -7.55 -11.77 19.79
N ASN A 185 -8.06 -12.13 20.96
CA ASN A 185 -8.67 -11.23 21.93
C ASN A 185 -7.86 -11.13 23.23
N ALA A 186 -6.57 -11.50 23.19
CA ALA A 186 -5.67 -11.41 24.32
C ALA A 186 -4.91 -10.08 24.31
N GLY A 187 -5.28 -9.17 25.22
CA GLY A 187 -4.64 -7.85 25.36
C GLY A 187 -5.08 -6.81 24.33
N TYR A 188 -4.34 -5.71 24.29
CA TYR A 188 -4.58 -4.63 23.33
C TYR A 188 -4.08 -5.00 21.93
N ASP A 189 -4.83 -4.63 20.92
CA ASP A 189 -4.45 -4.83 19.51
C ASP A 189 -3.62 -3.64 19.00
N LEU A 190 -2.34 -3.59 19.41
CA LEU A 190 -1.44 -2.47 19.14
C LEU A 190 -1.20 -2.21 17.66
N LYS A 191 -1.28 -3.22 16.78
CA LYS A 191 -1.11 -3.02 15.34
C LYS A 191 -2.08 -1.99 14.77
N GLN A 192 -3.26 -1.82 15.38
CA GLN A 192 -4.27 -0.87 14.94
C GLN A 192 -3.82 0.60 15.06
N MET A 193 -2.86 0.90 15.93
CA MET A 193 -2.27 2.23 16.05
C MET A 193 -1.37 2.57 14.87
N PHE A 194 -0.70 1.57 14.31
CA PHE A 194 0.30 1.74 13.26
C PHE A 194 -0.29 1.73 11.86
N ILE A 195 -1.41 1.01 11.67
CA ILE A 195 -2.11 0.95 10.38
C ILE A 195 -2.81 2.29 10.12
N GLY A 196 -2.42 2.99 9.06
CA GLY A 196 -2.92 4.32 8.74
C GLY A 196 -2.16 5.46 9.44
N SER A 197 -0.99 5.17 10.05
CA SER A 197 -0.15 6.19 10.68
C SER A 197 0.73 6.98 9.70
N GLU A 198 0.76 6.58 8.44
CA GLU A 198 1.49 7.24 7.35
C GLU A 198 2.99 7.48 7.63
N GLY A 199 3.61 6.55 8.37
CA GLY A 199 5.03 6.64 8.74
C GLY A 199 5.34 7.61 9.88
N THR A 200 4.33 8.22 10.50
CA THR A 200 4.54 9.21 11.59
C THR A 200 4.80 8.56 12.95
N LEU A 201 4.35 7.32 13.17
CA LEU A 201 4.53 6.61 14.44
C LEU A 201 5.60 5.52 14.37
N CYS A 202 5.78 4.92 13.19
CA CYS A 202 6.71 3.80 13.02
C CYS A 202 7.01 3.56 11.54
N ILE A 203 8.00 2.70 11.29
CA ILE A 203 8.26 2.09 9.99
C ILE A 203 7.83 0.63 10.05
N VAL A 204 6.88 0.23 9.19
CA VAL A 204 6.48 -1.17 9.03
C VAL A 204 7.60 -1.90 8.29
N THR A 205 8.09 -3.00 8.85
CA THR A 205 9.15 -3.82 8.23
C THR A 205 8.66 -5.15 7.71
N ARG A 206 7.72 -5.79 8.41
CA ARG A 206 7.13 -7.08 8.03
C ARG A 206 5.65 -7.13 8.38
N CYS A 207 4.90 -7.94 7.68
CA CYS A 207 3.47 -8.11 7.94
C CYS A 207 3.02 -9.56 7.78
N VAL A 208 1.93 -9.89 8.47
CA VAL A 208 1.12 -11.09 8.24
C VAL A 208 -0.20 -10.64 7.64
N LEU A 209 -0.47 -11.07 6.41
CA LEU A 209 -1.70 -10.77 5.69
C LEU A 209 -2.60 -11.99 5.60
N ARG A 210 -3.90 -11.77 5.79
CA ARG A 210 -4.92 -12.77 5.56
C ARG A 210 -5.18 -12.92 4.07
N LEU A 211 -5.17 -14.16 3.58
CA LEU A 211 -5.60 -14.52 2.24
C LEU A 211 -7.05 -15.00 2.25
N GLN A 212 -7.74 -14.81 1.12
CA GLN A 212 -9.10 -15.27 0.91
C GLN A 212 -9.13 -16.43 -0.08
N SER A 213 -10.15 -17.27 0.00
CA SER A 213 -10.37 -18.29 -1.02
C SER A 213 -10.65 -17.62 -2.36
N LYS A 214 -10.06 -18.17 -3.42
CA LYS A 214 -10.31 -17.69 -4.78
C LYS A 214 -11.79 -17.95 -5.14
N PRO A 215 -12.53 -16.95 -5.66
CA PRO A 215 -13.89 -17.18 -6.13
C PRO A 215 -13.86 -18.17 -7.30
N LEU A 216 -14.84 -19.05 -7.37
CA LEU A 216 -14.92 -20.03 -8.44
C LEU A 216 -15.26 -19.39 -9.79
N THR A 217 -16.03 -18.30 -9.77
CA THR A 217 -16.42 -17.53 -10.93
C THR A 217 -16.53 -16.06 -10.55
N THR A 218 -16.28 -15.19 -11.51
CA THR A 218 -16.54 -13.75 -11.41
C THR A 218 -17.39 -13.33 -12.61
N SER A 219 -18.26 -12.35 -12.41
CA SER A 219 -19.06 -11.76 -13.47
C SER A 219 -19.04 -10.26 -13.34
N THR A 220 -18.53 -9.60 -14.36
CA THR A 220 -18.45 -8.14 -14.39
C THR A 220 -19.57 -7.59 -15.25
N ALA A 221 -20.26 -6.56 -14.76
CA ALA A 221 -21.27 -5.81 -15.51
C ALA A 221 -20.93 -4.33 -15.58
N PHE A 222 -21.25 -3.72 -16.73
CA PHE A 222 -21.18 -2.29 -16.93
C PHE A 222 -22.56 -1.76 -17.31
N VAL A 223 -23.12 -0.87 -16.48
CA VAL A 223 -24.54 -0.48 -16.54
C VAL A 223 -24.67 1.02 -16.67
N GLY A 224 -25.48 1.48 -17.66
CA GLY A 224 -25.84 2.90 -17.81
C GLY A 224 -27.12 3.24 -17.06
N MET A 225 -27.15 4.39 -16.38
CA MET A 225 -28.28 4.89 -15.58
C MET A 225 -28.51 6.40 -15.80
N ASN A 226 -29.74 6.86 -15.67
CA ASN A 226 -30.11 8.24 -15.98
C ASN A 226 -30.39 9.11 -14.75
N ASP A 227 -30.46 8.53 -13.57
CA ASP A 227 -30.62 9.26 -12.31
C ASP A 227 -29.84 8.57 -11.16
N PHE A 228 -29.42 9.37 -10.19
CA PHE A 228 -28.60 8.89 -9.08
C PHE A 228 -29.39 8.00 -8.11
N GLN A 229 -30.72 8.19 -8.02
CA GLN A 229 -31.55 7.34 -7.17
C GLN A 229 -31.59 5.89 -7.69
N SER A 230 -31.58 5.72 -9.01
CA SER A 230 -31.46 4.40 -9.64
C SER A 230 -30.09 3.73 -9.32
N VAL A 231 -28.99 4.52 -9.26
CA VAL A 231 -27.67 4.02 -8.85
C VAL A 231 -27.71 3.48 -7.41
N ILE A 232 -28.28 4.25 -6.48
CA ILE A 232 -28.44 3.84 -5.08
C ILE A 232 -29.34 2.61 -4.96
N GLY A 233 -30.46 2.59 -5.67
CA GLY A 233 -31.38 1.44 -5.70
C GLY A 233 -30.71 0.16 -6.24
N PHE A 234 -29.86 0.31 -7.25
CA PHE A 234 -29.10 -0.80 -7.82
C PHE A 234 -28.06 -1.36 -6.85
N LEU A 235 -27.29 -0.48 -6.18
CA LEU A 235 -26.38 -0.90 -5.12
C LEU A 235 -27.11 -1.69 -4.02
N ALA A 236 -28.21 -1.16 -3.50
CA ALA A 236 -29.00 -1.83 -2.46
C ALA A 236 -29.56 -3.18 -2.94
N LEU A 237 -29.97 -3.28 -4.20
CA LEU A 237 -30.44 -4.52 -4.80
C LEU A 237 -29.32 -5.57 -4.84
N LEU A 238 -28.13 -5.19 -5.36
CA LEU A 238 -26.99 -6.10 -5.45
C LEU A 238 -26.55 -6.57 -4.05
N ASP A 239 -26.39 -5.65 -3.10
CA ASP A 239 -26.01 -5.99 -1.72
C ASP A 239 -27.00 -6.99 -1.11
N SER A 240 -28.32 -6.76 -1.26
CA SER A 240 -29.34 -7.65 -0.73
C SER A 240 -29.40 -9.02 -1.42
N LYS A 241 -29.04 -9.11 -2.71
CA LYS A 241 -29.15 -10.35 -3.50
C LYS A 241 -27.85 -11.17 -3.48
N LEU A 242 -26.68 -10.52 -3.39
CA LEU A 242 -25.38 -11.19 -3.43
C LEU A 242 -24.86 -11.61 -2.05
N GLY A 243 -25.51 -11.15 -0.96
CA GLY A 243 -25.22 -11.65 0.39
C GLY A 243 -23.75 -11.43 0.83
N GLY A 244 -23.13 -10.32 0.41
CA GLY A 244 -21.74 -10.00 0.70
C GLY A 244 -20.74 -10.45 -0.37
N ASP A 245 -21.22 -10.97 -1.50
CA ASP A 245 -20.38 -11.39 -2.63
C ASP A 245 -20.15 -10.28 -3.66
N LEU A 246 -20.71 -9.08 -3.46
CA LEU A 246 -20.45 -7.91 -4.29
C LEU A 246 -18.98 -7.52 -4.20
N GLY A 247 -18.21 -7.74 -5.26
CA GLY A 247 -16.75 -7.57 -5.29
C GLY A 247 -16.33 -6.12 -5.47
N ALA A 248 -17.02 -5.39 -6.35
CA ALA A 248 -16.75 -3.98 -6.64
C ALA A 248 -18.03 -3.26 -7.08
N PHE A 249 -18.10 -1.97 -6.80
CA PHE A 249 -19.17 -1.09 -7.28
C PHE A 249 -18.60 0.31 -7.48
N GLU A 250 -18.29 0.64 -8.74
CA GLU A 250 -17.65 1.91 -9.13
C GLU A 250 -18.62 2.74 -9.94
N VAL A 251 -18.81 4.00 -9.57
CA VAL A 251 -19.74 4.92 -10.23
C VAL A 251 -18.97 6.00 -10.95
N MET A 252 -19.27 6.19 -12.23
CA MET A 252 -18.71 7.25 -13.07
C MET A 252 -19.81 8.19 -13.51
N TRP A 253 -19.57 9.50 -13.44
CA TRP A 253 -20.39 10.52 -14.08
C TRP A 253 -20.15 10.55 -15.58
N SER A 254 -21.11 11.00 -16.35
CA SER A 254 -20.99 11.13 -17.81
C SER A 254 -19.76 11.92 -18.23
N GLU A 255 -19.47 13.04 -17.53
CA GLU A 255 -18.33 13.90 -17.85
C GLU A 255 -16.99 13.16 -17.73
N TYR A 256 -16.86 12.25 -16.74
CA TYR A 256 -15.67 11.42 -16.62
C TYR A 256 -15.61 10.34 -17.72
N TYR A 257 -16.75 9.75 -18.04
CA TYR A 257 -16.84 8.75 -19.11
C TYR A 257 -16.43 9.33 -20.46
N ASP A 258 -16.96 10.52 -20.80
CA ASP A 258 -16.65 11.26 -22.02
C ASP A 258 -15.17 11.68 -22.03
N PHE A 259 -14.66 12.22 -20.92
CA PHE A 259 -13.26 12.60 -20.79
C PHE A 259 -12.30 11.44 -21.05
N VAL A 260 -12.60 10.24 -20.53
CA VAL A 260 -11.79 9.05 -20.79
C VAL A 260 -11.86 8.64 -22.27
N GLY A 261 -13.04 8.69 -22.88
CA GLY A 261 -13.23 8.42 -24.30
C GLY A 261 -12.41 9.35 -25.22
N GLU A 262 -12.38 10.64 -24.89
CA GLU A 262 -11.61 11.65 -25.61
C GLU A 262 -10.08 11.46 -25.46
N ARG A 263 -9.63 11.14 -24.24
CA ARG A 263 -8.19 10.97 -23.95
C ARG A 263 -7.62 9.64 -24.40
N CYS A 264 -8.46 8.64 -24.53
CA CYS A 264 -8.06 7.28 -24.94
C CYS A 264 -8.83 6.84 -26.18
N PRO A 265 -8.65 7.47 -27.35
CA PRO A 265 -9.45 7.22 -28.57
C PRO A 265 -9.27 5.79 -29.11
N THR A 266 -8.27 5.06 -28.67
CA THR A 266 -8.07 3.64 -29.01
C THR A 266 -8.98 2.69 -28.23
N LEU A 267 -9.56 3.15 -27.12
CA LEU A 267 -10.52 2.37 -26.33
C LEU A 267 -11.92 2.51 -26.94
N LYS A 268 -12.52 1.37 -27.26
CA LYS A 268 -13.93 1.36 -27.67
C LYS A 268 -14.81 1.45 -26.41
N PRO A 269 -15.62 2.51 -26.27
CA PRO A 269 -16.53 2.63 -25.14
C PRO A 269 -17.49 1.42 -25.08
N PRO A 270 -17.67 0.77 -23.91
CA PRO A 270 -18.51 -0.41 -23.76
C PRO A 270 -20.00 -0.09 -23.90
N LEU A 271 -20.42 1.14 -23.61
CA LEU A 271 -21.81 1.64 -23.76
C LEU A 271 -21.82 2.96 -24.52
N PRO A 272 -22.98 3.35 -25.15
CA PRO A 272 -23.16 4.68 -25.70
C PRO A 272 -23.03 5.79 -24.65
N ALA A 273 -22.58 6.98 -25.07
CA ALA A 273 -22.44 8.17 -24.20
C ALA A 273 -23.80 8.90 -24.07
N GLU A 274 -24.84 8.20 -23.63
CA GLU A 274 -26.22 8.73 -23.51
C GLU A 274 -26.77 8.68 -22.07
N HIS A 275 -25.99 8.11 -21.14
CA HIS A 275 -26.40 7.98 -19.74
C HIS A 275 -25.71 9.02 -18.86
N LYS A 276 -26.36 9.41 -17.77
CA LYS A 276 -25.79 10.36 -16.80
C LYS A 276 -24.78 9.71 -15.85
N PHE A 277 -24.93 8.41 -15.61
CA PHE A 277 -24.11 7.62 -14.74
C PHE A 277 -23.77 6.28 -15.38
N TYR A 278 -22.54 5.81 -15.13
CA TYR A 278 -22.09 4.50 -15.54
C TYR A 278 -21.59 3.75 -14.29
N VAL A 279 -22.04 2.54 -14.12
CA VAL A 279 -21.68 1.69 -12.98
C VAL A 279 -20.94 0.48 -13.47
N LEU A 280 -19.71 0.30 -12.96
CA LEU A 280 -18.96 -0.94 -13.07
C LEU A 280 -19.14 -1.75 -11.80
N THR A 281 -19.57 -2.99 -11.93
CA THR A 281 -19.80 -3.90 -10.79
C THR A 281 -19.25 -5.29 -11.08
N ASP A 282 -18.80 -5.96 -10.03
CA ASP A 282 -18.16 -7.27 -10.08
C ASP A 282 -18.56 -8.13 -8.87
#